data_d7d88a979c2888cd596d937a9fa41e97
#
_entry.id   d7d88a979c2888cd596d937a9fa41e97
#
_cell.length_a   1.000
_cell.length_b   1.000
_cell.length_c   1.000
_cell.angle_alpha   90.00
_cell.angle_beta   90.00
_cell.angle_gamma   90.00
#
_symmetry.space_group_name_H-M   'P 1'
#
loop_
_entity.id
_entity.type
_entity.pdbx_description
1 polymer ?
#
loop_
_entity_poly.entity_id
_entity_poly.type
_entity_poly.pdbx_seq_one_letter_code
_entity_poly.pdbx_strand_id
1 'polypeptide(L)'
;MQRASRRLIAAFVFVSLPLGTALVHAQARSAAPTSTSTAGIDPLLFNKSVDPCTDFYQFACGGWLAANPIPADRPRWGRFDELSEKNDEILRRVLEAAATGRDPAAKKIGDYYATCMDEQAIERLGAKPLEPDLKNIAALTTVNRLPELLSELHKIGAGAFFSFGSEPDMKNASMVIAAADQGGMGLPDRDYYFRDDARSVEIRKQYVDHITKMLTLAGEPEATARKDAEAVMRLETALAKAALDRVSRRDPERIYHRLTPDELQKLTPNFDWARYFKGIGGPAITLINITEPDFFKAFNQVIASTPIDELRAYLRWHLVHANAFMLSKAFVDENFHF
;
A
#
# COMPACT_ATOMS: atom_id res chain seq x y z
N MET A 1 14.13 82.69 0.83
CA MET A 1 12.93 83.47 0.52
C MET A 1 11.94 82.61 -0.19
N GLN A 2 10.71 82.53 0.42
CA GLN A 2 9.38 82.18 -0.12
C GLN A 2 9.21 80.90 -0.97
N ARG A 3 8.68 79.82 -0.42
CA ARG A 3 7.26 79.41 -0.27
C ARG A 3 6.45 79.48 -1.57
N ALA A 4 6.05 78.36 -2.09
CA ALA A 4 4.71 78.18 -2.65
C ALA A 4 4.30 76.68 -2.56
N SER A 5 3.33 76.41 -1.69
CA SER A 5 2.58 75.14 -1.58
C SER A 5 1.66 74.97 -2.78
N ARG A 6 1.68 73.81 -3.41
CA ARG A 6 0.56 73.37 -4.27
C ARG A 6 0.00 72.08 -3.71
N ARG A 7 -1.22 72.18 -3.16
CA ARG A 7 -2.08 71.08 -2.77
C ARG A 7 -2.60 70.38 -4.03
N LEU A 8 -2.28 69.13 -4.19
CA LEU A 8 -2.94 68.24 -5.14
C LEU A 8 -3.99 67.46 -4.41
N ILE A 9 -5.24 67.67 -4.81
CA ILE A 9 -6.42 66.89 -4.37
C ILE A 9 -6.41 65.56 -5.15
N ALA A 10 -6.15 64.45 -4.49
CA ALA A 10 -6.29 63.12 -5.09
C ALA A 10 -7.75 62.68 -4.88
N ALA A 11 -8.49 62.61 -5.98
CA ALA A 11 -9.83 62.00 -6.01
C ALA A 11 -9.70 60.51 -5.88
N PHE A 12 -10.24 59.95 -4.77
CA PHE A 12 -10.40 58.52 -4.60
C PHE A 12 -11.62 58.04 -5.40
N VAL A 13 -11.36 57.34 -6.51
CA VAL A 13 -12.39 56.59 -7.20
C VAL A 13 -12.55 55.25 -6.46
N PHE A 14 -13.66 55.10 -5.73
CA PHE A 14 -14.10 53.83 -5.15
C PHE A 14 -14.60 52.91 -6.28
N VAL A 15 -13.78 51.94 -6.68
CA VAL A 15 -14.22 50.82 -7.50
C VAL A 15 -14.76 49.78 -6.52
N SER A 16 -16.06 49.69 -6.42
CA SER A 16 -16.77 48.63 -5.69
C SER A 16 -16.68 47.33 -6.52
N LEU A 17 -15.73 46.44 -6.16
CA LEU A 17 -15.81 45.02 -6.57
C LEU A 17 -16.86 44.31 -5.74
N PRO A 18 -17.77 43.54 -6.34
CA PRO A 18 -18.65 42.66 -5.59
C PRO A 18 -17.82 41.52 -5.03
N LEU A 19 -17.67 41.43 -3.70
CA LEU A 19 -17.20 40.20 -3.03
C LEU A 19 -18.26 39.13 -3.28
N GLY A 20 -17.99 38.28 -4.26
CA GLY A 20 -18.67 37.01 -4.39
C GLY A 20 -18.27 36.13 -3.21
N THR A 21 -19.10 36.09 -2.16
CA THR A 21 -18.96 35.09 -1.10
C THR A 21 -19.24 33.73 -1.71
N ALA A 22 -18.17 33.03 -2.08
CA ALA A 22 -18.22 31.59 -2.29
C ALA A 22 -18.54 30.96 -0.94
N LEU A 23 -19.82 30.65 -0.70
CA LEU A 23 -20.26 29.79 0.37
C LEU A 23 -19.67 28.39 0.09
N VAL A 24 -18.47 28.14 0.66
CA VAL A 24 -17.98 26.78 0.84
C VAL A 24 -18.98 26.11 1.77
N HIS A 25 -19.89 25.33 1.21
CA HIS A 25 -20.72 24.42 1.97
C HIS A 25 -19.79 23.34 2.55
N ALA A 26 -19.21 23.61 3.72
CA ALA A 26 -18.76 22.54 4.58
C ALA A 26 -20.01 21.72 4.90
N GLN A 27 -20.22 20.61 4.20
CA GLN A 27 -21.20 19.62 4.61
C GLN A 27 -20.75 19.14 5.99
N ALA A 28 -21.38 19.68 7.04
CA ALA A 28 -21.27 19.11 8.36
C ALA A 28 -21.69 17.64 8.23
N ARG A 29 -20.71 16.73 8.40
CA ARG A 29 -21.02 15.32 8.57
C ARG A 29 -22.01 15.24 9.71
N SER A 30 -23.24 14.89 9.39
CA SER A 30 -24.26 14.58 10.39
C SER A 30 -23.66 13.47 11.26
N ALA A 31 -23.38 13.76 12.52
CA ALA A 31 -22.95 12.76 13.47
C ALA A 31 -24.02 11.64 13.45
N ALA A 32 -23.65 10.47 13.03
CA ALA A 32 -24.54 9.32 13.11
C ALA A 32 -25.02 9.21 14.57
N PRO A 33 -26.30 8.92 14.82
CA PRO A 33 -26.80 8.82 16.16
C PRO A 33 -25.98 7.78 16.92
N THR A 34 -25.32 8.20 18.00
CA THR A 34 -24.57 7.29 18.89
C THR A 34 -25.58 6.34 19.50
N SER A 35 -25.53 5.07 19.08
CA SER A 35 -26.32 4.02 19.68
C SER A 35 -25.99 3.90 21.17
N THR A 36 -26.97 4.13 22.03
CA THR A 36 -26.86 3.96 23.49
C THR A 36 -27.29 2.55 23.94
N SER A 37 -27.47 1.62 23.00
CA SER A 37 -27.89 0.26 23.31
C SER A 37 -26.77 -0.51 24.02
N THR A 38 -26.97 -0.80 25.30
CA THR A 38 -26.10 -1.69 26.10
C THR A 38 -26.27 -3.19 25.73
N ALA A 39 -27.24 -3.53 24.89
CA ALA A 39 -27.61 -4.91 24.55
C ALA A 39 -26.94 -5.46 23.27
N GLY A 40 -26.01 -4.72 22.65
CA GLY A 40 -25.32 -5.13 21.42
C GLY A 40 -26.18 -5.12 20.14
N ILE A 41 -27.50 -4.94 20.25
CA ILE A 41 -28.43 -4.85 19.12
C ILE A 41 -29.09 -3.47 19.16
N ASP A 42 -28.88 -2.68 18.10
CA ASP A 42 -29.50 -1.38 17.94
C ASP A 42 -30.76 -1.51 17.05
N PRO A 43 -31.96 -1.22 17.59
CA PRO A 43 -33.21 -1.30 16.83
C PRO A 43 -33.28 -0.35 15.62
N LEU A 44 -32.45 0.71 15.57
CA LEU A 44 -32.37 1.63 14.45
C LEU A 44 -31.71 1.02 13.21
N LEU A 45 -31.02 -0.10 13.38
CA LEU A 45 -30.41 -0.84 12.28
C LEU A 45 -31.42 -1.57 11.42
N PHE A 46 -32.63 -1.88 11.99
CA PHE A 46 -33.67 -2.63 11.30
C PHE A 46 -34.49 -1.74 10.36
N ASN A 47 -34.77 -2.25 9.17
CA ASN A 47 -35.81 -1.68 8.30
C ASN A 47 -37.11 -2.45 8.53
N LYS A 48 -37.95 -1.94 9.44
CA LYS A 48 -39.22 -2.57 9.82
C LYS A 48 -40.30 -2.52 8.73
N SER A 49 -40.06 -1.84 7.62
CA SER A 49 -40.99 -1.82 6.48
C SER A 49 -40.85 -3.03 5.56
N VAL A 50 -39.80 -3.83 5.77
CA VAL A 50 -39.52 -5.05 4.99
C VAL A 50 -39.92 -6.29 5.81
N ASP A 51 -40.62 -7.23 5.18
CA ASP A 51 -40.94 -8.52 5.78
C ASP A 51 -39.64 -9.38 5.86
N PRO A 52 -39.22 -9.81 7.08
CA PRO A 52 -38.04 -10.64 7.27
C PRO A 52 -38.06 -11.96 6.55
N CYS A 53 -39.25 -12.49 6.26
CA CYS A 53 -39.40 -13.74 5.49
C CYS A 53 -39.18 -13.53 3.98
N THR A 54 -39.30 -12.29 3.52
CA THR A 54 -39.10 -11.93 2.11
C THR A 54 -37.65 -11.49 1.85
N ASP A 55 -37.09 -10.59 2.70
CA ASP A 55 -35.70 -10.14 2.61
C ASP A 55 -35.15 -9.87 4.01
N PHE A 56 -34.58 -10.91 4.60
CA PHE A 56 -34.00 -10.80 5.94
C PHE A 56 -32.83 -9.83 6.03
N TYR A 57 -32.02 -9.72 4.96
CA TYR A 57 -30.88 -8.82 4.95
C TYR A 57 -31.34 -7.35 5.00
N GLN A 58 -32.28 -6.98 4.16
CA GLN A 58 -32.85 -5.63 4.17
C GLN A 58 -33.61 -5.33 5.47
N PHE A 59 -34.33 -6.32 6.02
CA PHE A 59 -34.95 -6.15 7.35
C PHE A 59 -33.89 -5.88 8.43
N ALA A 60 -32.85 -6.70 8.52
CA ALA A 60 -31.88 -6.64 9.62
C ALA A 60 -30.85 -5.50 9.48
N CYS A 61 -30.51 -5.10 8.26
CA CYS A 61 -29.42 -4.15 7.98
C CYS A 61 -29.88 -2.87 7.26
N GLY A 62 -31.09 -2.83 6.73
CA GLY A 62 -31.57 -1.76 5.85
C GLY A 62 -31.57 -0.37 6.50
N GLY A 63 -31.83 -0.25 7.79
CA GLY A 63 -31.73 1.00 8.52
C GLY A 63 -30.30 1.51 8.59
N TRP A 64 -29.34 0.63 8.86
CA TRP A 64 -27.92 0.98 8.84
C TRP A 64 -27.45 1.37 7.44
N LEU A 65 -27.82 0.63 6.41
CA LEU A 65 -27.44 0.90 5.01
C LEU A 65 -27.92 2.30 4.58
N ALA A 66 -29.17 2.64 4.92
CA ALA A 66 -29.73 3.95 4.60
C ALA A 66 -29.02 5.12 5.31
N ALA A 67 -28.57 4.89 6.56
CA ALA A 67 -27.86 5.90 7.36
C ALA A 67 -26.35 6.00 7.02
N ASN A 68 -25.78 5.01 6.35
CA ASN A 68 -24.34 4.92 6.09
C ASN A 68 -24.04 4.66 4.59
N PRO A 69 -24.24 5.68 3.72
CA PRO A 69 -23.85 5.58 2.32
C PRO A 69 -22.35 5.35 2.20
N ILE A 70 -21.91 4.66 1.12
CA ILE A 70 -20.50 4.44 0.85
C ILE A 70 -19.81 5.81 0.65
N PRO A 71 -18.75 6.13 1.44
CA PRO A 71 -17.99 7.36 1.23
C PRO A 71 -17.37 7.42 -0.16
N ALA A 72 -17.19 8.62 -0.71
CA ALA A 72 -16.70 8.82 -2.09
C ALA A 72 -15.27 8.30 -2.33
N ASP A 73 -14.49 8.18 -1.26
CA ASP A 73 -13.10 7.70 -1.24
C ASP A 73 -12.99 6.20 -0.92
N ARG A 74 -14.10 5.47 -0.87
CA ARG A 74 -14.11 4.05 -0.49
C ARG A 74 -14.83 3.20 -1.55
N PRO A 75 -14.29 2.01 -1.88
CA PRO A 75 -14.96 1.08 -2.80
C PRO A 75 -16.10 0.31 -2.13
N ARG A 76 -16.16 0.31 -0.80
CA ARG A 76 -17.17 -0.36 0.02
C ARG A 76 -17.29 0.33 1.37
N TRP A 77 -18.40 0.07 2.07
CA TRP A 77 -18.59 0.51 3.45
C TRP A 77 -19.38 -0.53 4.23
N GLY A 78 -18.89 -0.88 5.42
CA GLY A 78 -19.51 -1.87 6.30
C GLY A 78 -19.21 -1.60 7.76
N ARG A 79 -19.76 -2.43 8.66
CA ARG A 79 -19.60 -2.26 10.11
C ARG A 79 -18.14 -2.35 10.57
N PHE A 80 -17.33 -3.17 9.92
CA PHE A 80 -15.90 -3.24 10.24
C PHE A 80 -15.15 -1.99 9.78
N ASP A 81 -15.54 -1.41 8.65
CA ASP A 81 -14.94 -0.16 8.16
C ASP A 81 -15.29 1.01 9.10
N GLU A 82 -16.55 1.08 9.59
CA GLU A 82 -16.99 2.04 10.62
C GLU A 82 -16.19 1.89 11.92
N LEU A 83 -15.96 0.66 12.38
CA LEU A 83 -15.17 0.38 13.58
C LEU A 83 -13.71 0.80 13.39
N SER A 84 -13.13 0.50 12.24
CA SER A 84 -11.76 0.92 11.88
C SER A 84 -11.63 2.43 11.93
N GLU A 85 -12.55 3.17 11.30
CA GLU A 85 -12.53 4.66 11.33
C GLU A 85 -12.59 5.22 12.75
N LYS A 86 -13.47 4.65 13.60
CA LYS A 86 -13.53 5.05 15.02
C LYS A 86 -12.23 4.78 15.78
N ASN A 87 -11.58 3.66 15.50
CA ASN A 87 -10.29 3.33 16.09
C ASN A 87 -9.21 4.31 15.62
N ASP A 88 -9.19 4.63 14.32
CA ASP A 88 -8.24 5.60 13.76
C ASP A 88 -8.43 7.00 14.38
N GLU A 89 -9.66 7.44 14.61
CA GLU A 89 -9.94 8.69 15.32
C GLU A 89 -9.45 8.67 16.78
N ILE A 90 -9.61 7.55 17.48
CA ILE A 90 -9.11 7.39 18.84
C ILE A 90 -7.58 7.43 18.86
N LEU A 91 -6.94 6.67 17.97
CA LEU A 91 -5.48 6.61 17.85
C LEU A 91 -4.90 7.97 17.50
N ARG A 92 -5.50 8.69 16.55
CA ARG A 92 -5.09 10.06 16.22
C ARG A 92 -5.10 10.96 17.43
N ARG A 93 -6.18 10.99 18.21
CA ARG A 93 -6.27 11.81 19.43
C ARG A 93 -5.21 11.44 20.46
N VAL A 94 -4.93 10.14 20.62
CA VAL A 94 -3.87 9.65 21.54
C VAL A 94 -2.50 10.13 21.08
N LEU A 95 -2.19 10.05 19.78
CA LEU A 95 -0.92 10.44 19.20
C LEU A 95 -0.71 11.96 19.26
N GLU A 96 -1.74 12.75 18.94
CA GLU A 96 -1.72 14.21 19.05
C GLU A 96 -1.51 14.66 20.52
N ALA A 97 -2.18 14.02 21.48
CA ALA A 97 -1.99 14.28 22.89
C ALA A 97 -0.58 13.87 23.38
N ALA A 98 -0.04 12.78 22.86
CA ALA A 98 1.31 12.31 23.18
C ALA A 98 2.39 13.31 22.75
N ALA A 99 2.25 13.97 21.61
CA ALA A 99 3.19 14.98 21.12
C ALA A 99 3.34 16.19 22.07
N THR A 100 2.28 16.53 22.81
CA THR A 100 2.25 17.66 23.76
C THR A 100 2.41 17.22 25.21
N GLY A 101 2.42 15.92 25.47
CA GLY A 101 2.52 15.32 26.81
C GLY A 101 3.90 15.51 27.46
N ARG A 102 3.95 15.28 28.78
CA ARG A 102 5.17 15.39 29.58
C ARG A 102 5.92 14.06 29.77
N ASP A 103 5.25 12.95 29.51
CA ASP A 103 5.88 11.62 29.55
C ASP A 103 6.87 11.46 28.38
N PRO A 104 8.16 11.23 28.64
CA PRO A 104 9.18 11.15 27.58
C PRO A 104 8.94 10.01 26.59
N ALA A 105 8.38 8.87 27.04
CA ALA A 105 8.10 7.73 26.16
C ALA A 105 6.92 8.04 25.23
N ALA A 106 5.83 8.57 25.77
CA ALA A 106 4.68 9.01 24.98
C ALA A 106 5.06 10.13 24.01
N LYS A 107 5.85 11.12 24.48
CA LYS A 107 6.34 12.22 23.65
C LYS A 107 7.13 11.72 22.43
N LYS A 108 8.00 10.72 22.60
CA LYS A 108 8.77 10.14 21.49
C LYS A 108 7.86 9.58 20.40
N ILE A 109 6.76 8.92 20.79
CA ILE A 109 5.75 8.40 19.85
C ILE A 109 5.02 9.54 19.15
N GLY A 110 4.60 10.55 19.91
CA GLY A 110 3.93 11.74 19.37
C GLY A 110 4.82 12.56 18.42
N ASP A 111 6.11 12.72 18.74
CA ASP A 111 7.06 13.39 17.86
C ASP A 111 7.24 12.62 16.54
N TYR A 112 7.30 11.28 16.60
CA TYR A 112 7.34 10.45 15.39
C TYR A 112 6.08 10.66 14.53
N TYR A 113 4.89 10.62 15.16
CA TYR A 113 3.63 10.88 14.46
C TYR A 113 3.61 12.27 13.81
N ALA A 114 4.08 13.30 14.52
CA ALA A 114 4.15 14.67 14.02
C ALA A 114 5.03 14.79 12.75
N THR A 115 6.11 14.00 12.64
CA THR A 115 6.92 13.99 11.42
C THR A 115 6.17 13.42 10.22
N CYS A 116 5.30 12.43 10.44
CA CYS A 116 4.44 11.87 9.38
C CYS A 116 3.32 12.83 8.96
N MET A 117 2.96 13.80 9.81
CA MET A 117 1.91 14.79 9.55
C MET A 117 2.45 16.12 9.03
N ASP A 118 3.77 16.28 8.88
CA ASP A 118 4.39 17.47 8.27
C ASP A 118 4.35 17.38 6.73
N GLU A 119 3.14 17.59 6.18
CA GLU A 119 2.92 17.56 4.74
C GLU A 119 3.86 18.50 3.98
N GLN A 120 4.20 19.67 4.56
CA GLN A 120 5.11 20.62 3.91
C GLN A 120 6.54 20.06 3.79
N ALA A 121 7.01 19.34 4.81
CA ALA A 121 8.30 18.67 4.74
C ALA A 121 8.26 17.52 3.73
N ILE A 122 7.20 16.73 3.72
CA ILE A 122 6.99 15.62 2.77
C ILE A 122 7.01 16.15 1.32
N GLU A 123 6.27 17.23 1.04
CA GLU A 123 6.28 17.85 -0.30
C GLU A 123 7.69 18.32 -0.72
N ARG A 124 8.44 18.96 0.18
CA ARG A 124 9.81 19.42 -0.14
C ARG A 124 10.79 18.26 -0.38
N LEU A 125 10.57 17.14 0.28
CA LEU A 125 11.43 15.95 0.16
C LEU A 125 11.13 15.16 -1.13
N GLY A 126 9.87 15.09 -1.57
CA GLY A 126 9.48 14.30 -2.74
C GLY A 126 9.92 12.85 -2.61
N ALA A 127 10.67 12.34 -3.59
CA ALA A 127 11.21 10.98 -3.59
C ALA A 127 12.57 10.83 -2.87
N LYS A 128 13.16 11.90 -2.33
CA LYS A 128 14.48 11.86 -1.67
C LYS A 128 14.64 10.80 -0.57
N PRO A 129 13.63 10.51 0.25
CA PRO A 129 13.74 9.46 1.26
C PRO A 129 14.09 8.07 0.68
N LEU A 130 13.74 7.82 -0.58
CA LEU A 130 14.05 6.56 -1.27
C LEU A 130 15.45 6.51 -1.89
N GLU A 131 16.18 7.62 -1.96
CA GLU A 131 17.48 7.68 -2.64
C GLU A 131 18.50 6.64 -2.16
N PRO A 132 18.65 6.35 -0.84
CA PRO A 132 19.58 5.31 -0.39
C PRO A 132 19.28 3.95 -1.00
N ASP A 133 18.00 3.53 -0.99
CA ASP A 133 17.58 2.24 -1.50
C ASP A 133 17.61 2.20 -3.03
N LEU A 134 17.26 3.30 -3.70
CA LEU A 134 17.42 3.44 -5.15
C LEU A 134 18.89 3.32 -5.57
N LYS A 135 19.83 3.86 -4.79
CA LYS A 135 21.28 3.70 -5.03
C LYS A 135 21.72 2.25 -4.82
N ASN A 136 21.21 1.57 -3.79
CA ASN A 136 21.50 0.17 -3.53
C ASN A 136 20.97 -0.72 -4.69
N ILE A 137 19.77 -0.44 -5.20
CA ILE A 137 19.22 -1.11 -6.38
C ILE A 137 20.07 -0.84 -7.62
N ALA A 138 20.48 0.39 -7.86
CA ALA A 138 21.35 0.76 -8.99
C ALA A 138 22.72 0.06 -8.95
N ALA A 139 23.23 -0.23 -7.75
CA ALA A 139 24.48 -0.97 -7.55
C ALA A 139 24.37 -2.49 -7.75
N LEU A 140 23.18 -3.03 -8.04
CA LEU A 140 22.99 -4.45 -8.37
C LEU A 140 23.61 -4.74 -9.73
N THR A 141 24.73 -5.44 -9.77
CA THR A 141 25.47 -5.82 -11.02
C THR A 141 25.36 -7.29 -11.35
N THR A 142 25.04 -8.12 -10.37
CA THR A 142 24.91 -9.58 -10.52
C THR A 142 23.78 -10.11 -9.64
N VAL A 143 23.13 -11.18 -10.08
CA VAL A 143 22.08 -11.87 -9.31
C VAL A 143 22.57 -12.35 -7.94
N ASN A 144 23.87 -12.63 -7.80
CA ASN A 144 24.46 -13.07 -6.53
C ASN A 144 24.33 -12.04 -5.39
N ARG A 145 24.07 -10.77 -5.71
CA ARG A 145 23.81 -9.72 -4.71
C ARG A 145 22.33 -9.49 -4.40
N LEU A 146 21.46 -10.17 -5.16
CA LEU A 146 20.02 -10.03 -4.99
C LEU A 146 19.52 -10.44 -3.58
N PRO A 147 20.03 -11.53 -2.96
CA PRO A 147 19.55 -11.95 -1.63
C PRO A 147 19.69 -10.89 -0.54
N GLU A 148 20.86 -10.23 -0.46
CA GLU A 148 21.08 -9.16 0.52
C GLU A 148 20.20 -7.96 0.22
N LEU A 149 20.15 -7.50 -1.03
CA LEU A 149 19.33 -6.38 -1.44
C LEU A 149 17.84 -6.64 -1.18
N LEU A 150 17.37 -7.84 -1.52
CA LEU A 150 15.97 -8.21 -1.29
C LEU A 150 15.62 -8.27 0.20
N SER A 151 16.56 -8.74 1.04
CA SER A 151 16.35 -8.73 2.48
C SER A 151 16.21 -7.31 3.06
N GLU A 152 16.96 -6.34 2.54
CA GLU A 152 16.83 -4.92 2.91
C GLU A 152 15.49 -4.35 2.47
N LEU A 153 15.07 -4.61 1.24
CA LEU A 153 13.78 -4.17 0.71
C LEU A 153 12.59 -4.76 1.49
N HIS A 154 12.64 -6.05 1.81
CA HIS A 154 11.58 -6.69 2.60
C HIS A 154 11.46 -6.12 4.03
N LYS A 155 12.58 -5.75 4.67
CA LYS A 155 12.55 -5.09 6.00
C LYS A 155 11.82 -3.75 6.00
N ILE A 156 11.80 -3.03 4.89
CA ILE A 156 11.09 -1.76 4.74
C ILE A 156 9.73 -1.91 4.06
N GLY A 157 9.24 -3.15 3.89
CA GLY A 157 7.92 -3.43 3.34
C GLY A 157 7.81 -3.41 1.82
N ALA A 158 8.91 -3.27 1.08
CA ALA A 158 8.92 -3.37 -0.38
C ALA A 158 8.90 -4.85 -0.81
N GLY A 159 7.69 -5.40 -0.95
CA GLY A 159 7.45 -6.82 -1.20
C GLY A 159 7.69 -7.24 -2.65
N ALA A 160 8.95 -7.33 -3.08
CA ALA A 160 9.32 -7.84 -4.39
C ALA A 160 9.47 -9.37 -4.39
N PHE A 161 9.13 -10.03 -5.48
CA PHE A 161 9.19 -11.47 -5.75
C PHE A 161 8.32 -12.34 -4.84
N PHE A 162 8.50 -12.32 -3.54
CA PHE A 162 7.76 -13.15 -2.58
C PHE A 162 7.55 -12.39 -1.26
N SER A 163 6.59 -12.81 -0.47
CA SER A 163 6.47 -12.36 0.91
C SER A 163 7.20 -13.32 1.85
N PHE A 164 7.75 -12.79 2.93
CA PHE A 164 8.47 -13.56 3.93
C PHE A 164 8.07 -13.15 5.34
N GLY A 165 7.86 -14.13 6.21
CA GLY A 165 7.44 -13.89 7.57
C GLY A 165 7.56 -15.12 8.46
N SER A 166 6.81 -15.13 9.54
CA SER A 166 6.67 -16.27 10.43
C SER A 166 5.19 -16.54 10.71
N GLU A 167 4.84 -17.80 10.86
CA GLU A 167 3.47 -18.25 11.15
C GLU A 167 3.48 -19.45 12.10
N PRO A 168 2.39 -19.73 12.83
CA PRO A 168 2.22 -21.01 13.49
C PRO A 168 2.22 -22.15 12.45
N ASP A 169 2.96 -23.23 12.73
CA ASP A 169 2.97 -24.40 11.87
C ASP A 169 1.55 -24.99 11.80
N MET A 170 0.98 -25.09 10.60
CA MET A 170 -0.39 -25.56 10.38
C MET A 170 -0.65 -26.96 10.91
N LYS A 171 0.38 -27.82 11.00
CA LYS A 171 0.29 -29.18 11.56
C LYS A 171 0.78 -29.28 13.01
N ASN A 172 1.37 -28.22 13.57
CA ASN A 172 1.75 -28.14 14.98
C ASN A 172 1.72 -26.69 15.47
N ALA A 173 0.55 -26.20 15.84
CA ALA A 173 0.33 -24.81 16.26
C ALA A 173 1.15 -24.37 17.50
N SER A 174 1.81 -25.31 18.19
CA SER A 174 2.77 -24.97 19.27
C SER A 174 4.13 -24.51 18.76
N MET A 175 4.40 -24.62 17.48
CA MET A 175 5.62 -24.18 16.83
C MET A 175 5.35 -22.95 15.96
N VAL A 176 6.28 -22.02 15.95
CA VAL A 176 6.34 -20.93 14.97
C VAL A 176 7.48 -21.25 14.00
N ILE A 177 7.20 -21.25 12.72
CA ILE A 177 8.15 -21.51 11.65
C ILE A 177 8.23 -20.31 10.70
N ALA A 178 9.28 -20.22 9.91
CA ALA A 178 9.33 -19.26 8.81
C ALA A 178 8.31 -19.63 7.74
N ALA A 179 7.85 -18.64 6.98
CA ALA A 179 6.97 -18.83 5.84
C ALA A 179 7.41 -17.93 4.69
N ALA A 180 7.34 -18.45 3.47
CA ALA A 180 7.47 -17.66 2.26
C ALA A 180 6.33 -17.99 1.30
N ASP A 181 5.68 -16.95 0.79
CA ASP A 181 4.49 -17.03 -0.05
C ASP A 181 4.71 -16.31 -1.38
N GLN A 182 3.98 -16.70 -2.41
CA GLN A 182 3.96 -16.00 -3.68
C GLN A 182 3.67 -14.51 -3.49
N GLY A 183 4.36 -13.67 -4.27
CA GLY A 183 4.24 -12.20 -4.17
C GLY A 183 4.88 -11.51 -5.34
N GLY A 184 5.19 -10.22 -5.18
CA GLY A 184 5.87 -9.43 -6.19
C GLY A 184 5.05 -9.20 -7.46
N MET A 185 3.74 -9.10 -7.32
CA MET A 185 2.78 -8.79 -8.36
C MET A 185 1.94 -7.59 -7.90
N GLY A 186 1.85 -6.55 -8.70
CA GLY A 186 1.14 -5.33 -8.31
C GLY A 186 -0.34 -5.33 -8.67
N LEU A 187 -0.81 -6.20 -9.58
CA LEU A 187 -2.25 -6.38 -9.84
C LEU A 187 -2.90 -7.25 -8.75
N PRO A 188 -4.22 -7.13 -8.49
CA PRO A 188 -4.91 -7.72 -7.34
C PRO A 188 -4.80 -9.25 -7.22
N ASP A 189 -4.68 -9.96 -8.33
CA ASP A 189 -4.39 -11.39 -8.38
C ASP A 189 -3.82 -11.81 -9.74
N ARG A 190 -3.34 -13.06 -9.81
CA ARG A 190 -2.73 -13.61 -11.01
C ARG A 190 -3.59 -13.53 -12.26
N ASP A 191 -4.91 -13.64 -12.13
CA ASP A 191 -5.81 -13.74 -13.28
C ASP A 191 -5.85 -12.46 -14.10
N TYR A 192 -5.61 -11.29 -13.46
CA TYR A 192 -5.53 -10.01 -14.16
C TYR A 192 -4.42 -9.95 -15.22
N TYR A 193 -3.39 -10.79 -15.09
CA TYR A 193 -2.29 -10.88 -16.07
C TYR A 193 -2.66 -11.64 -17.34
N PHE A 194 -3.74 -12.46 -17.32
CA PHE A 194 -4.08 -13.41 -18.40
C PHE A 194 -5.45 -13.27 -19.01
N ARG A 195 -6.43 -12.71 -18.29
CA ARG A 195 -7.81 -12.56 -18.80
C ARG A 195 -7.84 -11.71 -20.04
N ASP A 196 -8.65 -12.14 -21.04
CA ASP A 196 -8.77 -11.48 -22.34
C ASP A 196 -10.02 -10.59 -22.45
N ASP A 197 -10.82 -10.47 -21.38
CA ASP A 197 -11.92 -9.54 -21.34
C ASP A 197 -11.44 -8.09 -21.42
N ALA A 198 -12.25 -7.22 -22.04
CA ALA A 198 -11.88 -5.84 -22.32
C ALA A 198 -11.44 -5.05 -21.07
N ARG A 199 -12.07 -5.33 -19.91
CA ARG A 199 -11.73 -4.68 -18.65
C ARG A 199 -10.33 -5.09 -18.16
N SER A 200 -10.01 -6.37 -18.19
CA SER A 200 -8.69 -6.88 -17.76
C SER A 200 -7.57 -6.38 -18.69
N VAL A 201 -7.84 -6.30 -19.99
CA VAL A 201 -6.90 -5.70 -20.97
C VAL A 201 -6.64 -4.23 -20.65
N GLU A 202 -7.71 -3.45 -20.39
CA GLU A 202 -7.57 -2.04 -20.04
C GLU A 202 -6.86 -1.82 -18.70
N ILE A 203 -7.14 -2.64 -17.69
CA ILE A 203 -6.44 -2.59 -16.40
C ILE A 203 -4.93 -2.81 -16.59
N ARG A 204 -4.50 -3.80 -17.40
CA ARG A 204 -3.06 -4.01 -17.67
C ARG A 204 -2.42 -2.80 -18.35
N LYS A 205 -3.14 -2.14 -19.28
CA LYS A 205 -2.65 -0.92 -19.92
C LYS A 205 -2.51 0.22 -18.91
N GLN A 206 -3.56 0.46 -18.12
CA GLN A 206 -3.55 1.47 -17.05
C GLN A 206 -2.45 1.20 -16.03
N TYR A 207 -2.19 -0.07 -15.71
CA TYR A 207 -1.11 -0.46 -14.80
C TYR A 207 0.27 -0.09 -15.35
N VAL A 208 0.56 -0.34 -16.63
CA VAL A 208 1.81 0.09 -17.28
C VAL A 208 1.92 1.61 -17.30
N ASP A 209 0.83 2.33 -17.55
CA ASP A 209 0.80 3.79 -17.52
C ASP A 209 1.04 4.32 -16.10
N HIS A 210 0.46 3.70 -15.08
CA HIS A 210 0.67 4.00 -13.68
C HIS A 210 2.13 3.79 -13.25
N ILE A 211 2.73 2.64 -13.56
CA ILE A 211 4.16 2.38 -13.27
C ILE A 211 5.02 3.45 -13.93
N THR A 212 4.74 3.79 -15.19
CA THR A 212 5.49 4.82 -15.94
C THR A 212 5.45 6.16 -15.20
N LYS A 213 4.26 6.61 -14.79
CA LYS A 213 4.10 7.87 -14.05
C LYS A 213 4.83 7.85 -12.71
N MET A 214 4.70 6.76 -11.94
CA MET A 214 5.34 6.62 -10.64
C MET A 214 6.86 6.65 -10.74
N LEU A 215 7.46 5.94 -11.72
CA LEU A 215 8.90 5.98 -11.95
C LEU A 215 9.37 7.35 -12.44
N THR A 216 8.55 8.04 -13.26
CA THR A 216 8.84 9.42 -13.69
C THR A 216 8.81 10.39 -12.50
N LEU A 217 7.84 10.27 -11.59
CA LEU A 217 7.80 11.03 -10.34
C LEU A 217 9.03 10.75 -9.45
N ALA A 218 9.56 9.52 -9.50
CA ALA A 218 10.78 9.14 -8.82
C ALA A 218 12.07 9.65 -9.50
N GLY A 219 11.96 10.36 -10.62
CA GLY A 219 13.06 11.06 -11.29
C GLY A 219 13.58 10.38 -12.56
N GLU A 220 12.93 9.32 -13.06
CA GLU A 220 13.33 8.70 -14.33
C GLU A 220 12.81 9.52 -15.53
N PRO A 221 13.59 9.61 -16.63
CA PRO A 221 13.07 10.13 -17.89
C PRO A 221 11.88 9.27 -18.36
N GLU A 222 10.80 9.89 -18.83
CA GLU A 222 9.55 9.21 -19.19
C GLU A 222 9.75 8.03 -20.16
N ALA A 223 10.60 8.21 -21.19
CA ALA A 223 10.90 7.15 -22.15
C ALA A 223 11.58 5.93 -21.49
N THR A 224 12.44 6.15 -20.49
CA THR A 224 13.07 5.08 -19.69
C THR A 224 12.03 4.42 -18.79
N ALA A 225 11.27 5.23 -18.06
CA ALA A 225 10.20 4.76 -17.18
C ALA A 225 9.17 3.89 -17.93
N ARG A 226 8.82 4.25 -19.16
CA ARG A 226 7.92 3.44 -20.02
C ARG A 226 8.51 2.08 -20.35
N LYS A 227 9.77 2.04 -20.78
CA LYS A 227 10.48 0.77 -21.06
C LYS A 227 10.57 -0.10 -19.81
N ASP A 228 10.87 0.51 -18.68
CA ASP A 228 10.98 -0.17 -17.39
C ASP A 228 9.62 -0.70 -16.91
N ALA A 229 8.53 0.05 -17.10
CA ALA A 229 7.17 -0.39 -16.82
C ALA A 229 6.77 -1.63 -17.64
N GLU A 230 7.15 -1.67 -18.90
CA GLU A 230 6.92 -2.84 -19.75
C GLU A 230 7.75 -4.05 -19.30
N ALA A 231 8.99 -3.85 -18.83
CA ALA A 231 9.82 -4.90 -18.26
C ALA A 231 9.22 -5.45 -16.96
N VAL A 232 8.73 -4.57 -16.07
CA VAL A 232 8.00 -4.94 -14.85
C VAL A 232 6.79 -5.82 -15.19
N MET A 233 5.97 -5.39 -16.14
CA MET A 233 4.78 -6.15 -16.55
C MET A 233 5.13 -7.54 -17.08
N ARG A 234 6.22 -7.68 -17.87
CA ARG A 234 6.69 -8.99 -18.34
C ARG A 234 7.13 -9.89 -17.19
N LEU A 235 7.91 -9.36 -16.24
CA LEU A 235 8.43 -10.11 -15.12
C LEU A 235 7.30 -10.56 -14.19
N GLU A 236 6.39 -9.67 -13.83
CA GLU A 236 5.21 -10.00 -13.00
C GLU A 236 4.30 -11.03 -13.69
N THR A 237 4.13 -10.93 -15.01
CA THR A 237 3.39 -11.93 -15.79
C THR A 237 4.07 -13.31 -15.72
N ALA A 238 5.41 -13.36 -15.74
CA ALA A 238 6.13 -14.62 -15.59
C ALA A 238 5.94 -15.24 -14.20
N LEU A 239 5.96 -14.45 -13.15
CA LEU A 239 5.63 -14.89 -11.78
C LEU A 239 4.18 -15.34 -11.65
N ALA A 240 3.24 -14.55 -12.19
CA ALA A 240 1.81 -14.84 -12.14
C ALA A 240 1.43 -16.17 -12.80
N LYS A 241 2.20 -16.63 -13.81
CA LYS A 241 1.97 -17.95 -14.45
C LYS A 241 2.06 -19.09 -13.47
N ALA A 242 3.00 -19.02 -12.53
CA ALA A 242 3.26 -20.07 -11.56
C ALA A 242 2.56 -19.86 -10.22
N ALA A 243 1.92 -18.70 -10.03
CA ALA A 243 1.18 -18.40 -8.81
C ALA A 243 -0.12 -19.20 -8.73
N LEU A 244 -0.53 -19.60 -7.53
CA LEU A 244 -1.85 -20.17 -7.27
C LEU A 244 -2.96 -19.12 -7.41
N ASP A 245 -4.11 -19.56 -7.90
CA ASP A 245 -5.33 -18.76 -7.91
C ASP A 245 -5.94 -18.63 -6.50
N ARG A 246 -6.86 -17.66 -6.35
CA ARG A 246 -7.51 -17.34 -5.06
C ARG A 246 -8.27 -18.50 -4.44
N VAL A 247 -8.82 -19.41 -5.23
CA VAL A 247 -9.59 -20.57 -4.73
C VAL A 247 -8.64 -21.62 -4.21
N SER A 248 -7.62 -21.96 -5.00
CA SER A 248 -6.59 -22.95 -4.63
C SER A 248 -5.83 -22.55 -3.36
N ARG A 249 -5.60 -21.25 -3.14
CA ARG A 249 -4.96 -20.72 -1.93
C ARG A 249 -5.78 -20.86 -0.64
N ARG A 250 -7.05 -21.23 -0.73
CA ARG A 250 -7.89 -21.50 0.46
C ARG A 250 -7.78 -22.92 0.98
N ASP A 251 -7.13 -23.80 0.24
CA ASP A 251 -6.91 -25.18 0.63
C ASP A 251 -5.63 -25.30 1.45
N PRO A 252 -5.69 -25.55 2.78
CA PRO A 252 -4.51 -25.64 3.64
C PRO A 252 -3.51 -26.71 3.21
N GLU A 253 -3.97 -27.80 2.61
CA GLU A 253 -3.07 -28.88 2.16
C GLU A 253 -2.28 -28.45 0.90
N ARG A 254 -2.83 -27.53 0.10
CA ARG A 254 -2.15 -27.00 -1.09
C ARG A 254 -1.10 -25.94 -0.78
N ILE A 255 -1.20 -25.28 0.36
CA ILE A 255 -0.29 -24.19 0.75
C ILE A 255 0.67 -24.59 1.86
N TYR A 256 0.76 -25.88 2.20
CA TYR A 256 1.63 -26.36 3.24
C TYR A 256 2.70 -27.29 2.69
N HIS A 257 3.92 -26.76 2.51
CA HIS A 257 5.12 -27.48 2.03
C HIS A 257 6.29 -27.12 2.93
N ARG A 258 6.39 -27.82 4.06
CA ARG A 258 7.44 -27.58 5.05
C ARG A 258 8.78 -28.14 4.56
N LEU A 259 9.77 -27.26 4.46
CA LEU A 259 11.11 -27.57 4.01
C LEU A 259 12.14 -27.16 5.06
N THR A 260 13.31 -27.79 5.01
CA THR A 260 14.54 -27.28 5.61
C THR A 260 15.18 -26.21 4.70
N PRO A 261 16.07 -25.35 5.24
CA PRO A 261 16.83 -24.40 4.38
C PRO A 261 17.61 -25.08 3.25
N ASP A 262 18.16 -26.28 3.48
CA ASP A 262 18.90 -27.02 2.46
C ASP A 262 17.99 -27.54 1.34
N GLU A 263 16.78 -27.97 1.68
CA GLU A 263 15.78 -28.39 0.67
C GLU A 263 15.29 -27.19 -0.13
N LEU A 264 15.06 -26.05 0.52
CA LEU A 264 14.72 -24.80 -0.17
C LEU A 264 15.86 -24.32 -1.09
N GLN A 265 17.11 -24.41 -0.65
CA GLN A 265 18.27 -24.08 -1.48
C GLN A 265 18.36 -24.98 -2.72
N LYS A 266 18.02 -26.28 -2.61
CA LYS A 266 17.95 -27.19 -3.76
C LYS A 266 16.79 -26.86 -4.71
N LEU A 267 15.65 -26.38 -4.16
CA LEU A 267 14.49 -25.96 -4.94
C LEU A 267 14.81 -24.72 -5.80
N THR A 268 15.62 -23.79 -5.27
CA THR A 268 15.92 -22.49 -5.87
C THR A 268 17.43 -22.20 -5.84
N PRO A 269 18.25 -22.95 -6.61
CA PRO A 269 19.72 -22.90 -6.52
C PRO A 269 20.35 -21.55 -6.91
N ASN A 270 19.63 -20.70 -7.67
CA ASN A 270 20.12 -19.39 -8.09
C ASN A 270 19.91 -18.27 -7.05
N PHE A 271 19.28 -18.57 -5.93
CA PHE A 271 19.04 -17.62 -4.84
C PHE A 271 19.68 -18.12 -3.54
N ASP A 272 20.62 -17.38 -2.97
CA ASP A 272 21.32 -17.75 -1.73
C ASP A 272 20.45 -17.43 -0.51
N TRP A 273 19.73 -18.42 -0.02
CA TRP A 273 18.85 -18.28 1.14
C TRP A 273 19.61 -17.99 2.43
N ALA A 274 20.83 -18.50 2.58
CA ALA A 274 21.61 -18.23 3.79
C ALA A 274 21.96 -16.73 3.92
N ARG A 275 22.31 -16.08 2.81
CA ARG A 275 22.53 -14.63 2.77
C ARG A 275 21.26 -13.85 3.02
N TYR A 276 20.14 -14.28 2.41
CA TYR A 276 18.85 -13.64 2.61
C TYR A 276 18.41 -13.70 4.08
N PHE A 277 18.43 -14.88 4.71
CA PHE A 277 18.08 -15.07 6.12
C PHE A 277 19.00 -14.27 7.06
N LYS A 278 20.30 -14.24 6.78
CA LYS A 278 21.24 -13.38 7.49
C LYS A 278 20.88 -11.89 7.39
N GLY A 279 20.47 -11.44 6.19
CA GLY A 279 20.08 -10.07 5.92
C GLY A 279 18.77 -9.68 6.61
N ILE A 280 17.75 -10.56 6.60
CA ILE A 280 16.49 -10.34 7.33
C ILE A 280 16.75 -10.23 8.84
N GLY A 281 17.68 -11.00 9.36
CA GLY A 281 17.94 -11.09 10.81
C GLY A 281 16.94 -12.01 11.52
N GLY A 282 17.02 -12.04 12.86
CA GLY A 282 16.15 -12.89 13.68
C GLY A 282 16.77 -14.21 14.08
N PRO A 283 15.99 -15.16 14.63
CA PRO A 283 16.47 -16.47 15.07
C PRO A 283 16.87 -17.33 13.87
N ALA A 284 17.69 -18.38 14.15
CA ALA A 284 18.05 -19.35 13.11
C ALA A 284 16.81 -20.07 12.58
N ILE A 285 16.67 -20.08 11.27
CA ILE A 285 15.57 -20.74 10.57
C ILE A 285 15.95 -22.20 10.38
N THR A 286 15.18 -23.10 10.97
CA THR A 286 15.35 -24.54 10.85
C THR A 286 14.29 -25.19 9.97
N LEU A 287 13.12 -24.58 9.89
CA LEU A 287 12.00 -25.00 9.09
C LEU A 287 11.32 -23.79 8.46
N ILE A 288 10.85 -23.95 7.23
CA ILE A 288 10.11 -22.94 6.49
C ILE A 288 8.94 -23.58 5.75
N ASN A 289 7.78 -22.99 5.82
CA ASN A 289 6.67 -23.31 4.92
C ASN A 289 6.82 -22.53 3.62
N ILE A 290 6.83 -23.22 2.49
CA ILE A 290 6.78 -22.64 1.14
C ILE A 290 5.37 -22.88 0.61
N THR A 291 4.56 -21.84 0.50
CA THR A 291 3.14 -22.00 0.16
C THR A 291 2.94 -22.55 -1.26
N GLU A 292 3.84 -22.26 -2.19
CA GLU A 292 3.76 -22.70 -3.59
C GLU A 292 5.13 -23.02 -4.16
N PRO A 293 5.58 -24.28 -4.08
CA PRO A 293 6.92 -24.68 -4.60
C PRO A 293 7.13 -24.40 -6.09
N ASP A 294 6.09 -24.49 -6.92
CA ASP A 294 6.22 -24.22 -8.36
C ASP A 294 6.39 -22.72 -8.64
N PHE A 295 5.80 -21.85 -7.83
CA PHE A 295 6.08 -20.43 -7.88
C PHE A 295 7.56 -20.14 -7.56
N PHE A 296 8.13 -20.77 -6.54
CA PHE A 296 9.54 -20.59 -6.18
C PHE A 296 10.49 -21.15 -7.24
N LYS A 297 10.14 -22.24 -7.93
CA LYS A 297 10.89 -22.71 -9.12
C LYS A 297 10.84 -21.67 -10.25
N ALA A 298 9.68 -21.07 -10.49
CA ALA A 298 9.55 -20.02 -11.50
C ALA A 298 10.33 -18.77 -11.10
N PHE A 299 10.26 -18.33 -9.83
CA PHE A 299 11.11 -17.27 -9.29
C PHE A 299 12.60 -17.54 -9.55
N ASN A 300 13.09 -18.74 -9.27
CA ASN A 300 14.46 -19.14 -9.52
C ASN A 300 14.85 -19.01 -11.01
N GLN A 301 13.94 -19.35 -11.92
CA GLN A 301 14.17 -19.21 -13.38
C GLN A 301 14.14 -17.72 -13.78
N VAL A 302 13.20 -16.96 -13.27
CA VAL A 302 13.05 -15.53 -13.57
C VAL A 302 14.32 -14.77 -13.18
N ILE A 303 14.83 -14.95 -11.98
CA ILE A 303 16.05 -14.23 -11.55
C ILE A 303 17.30 -14.66 -12.33
N ALA A 304 17.35 -15.90 -12.82
CA ALA A 304 18.47 -16.41 -13.61
C ALA A 304 18.45 -15.93 -15.06
N SER A 305 17.27 -15.69 -15.64
CA SER A 305 17.11 -15.36 -17.06
C SER A 305 16.84 -13.89 -17.35
N THR A 306 16.41 -13.10 -16.34
CA THR A 306 16.07 -11.70 -16.53
C THR A 306 17.36 -10.84 -16.56
N PRO A 307 17.50 -9.94 -17.54
CA PRO A 307 18.59 -8.97 -17.55
C PRO A 307 18.66 -8.14 -16.28
N ILE A 308 19.86 -7.83 -15.81
CA ILE A 308 20.06 -7.06 -14.55
C ILE A 308 19.34 -5.71 -14.57
N ASP A 309 19.30 -5.05 -15.72
CA ASP A 309 18.59 -3.75 -15.85
C ASP A 309 17.08 -3.90 -15.63
N GLU A 310 16.47 -4.98 -16.12
CA GLU A 310 15.06 -5.27 -15.90
C GLU A 310 14.78 -5.68 -14.44
N LEU A 311 15.71 -6.41 -13.80
CA LEU A 311 15.63 -6.69 -12.36
C LEU A 311 15.69 -5.40 -11.53
N ARG A 312 16.58 -4.45 -11.89
CA ARG A 312 16.64 -3.15 -11.24
C ARG A 312 15.34 -2.36 -11.43
N ALA A 313 14.77 -2.33 -12.63
CA ALA A 313 13.51 -1.68 -12.93
C ALA A 313 12.37 -2.23 -12.05
N TYR A 314 12.28 -3.56 -11.97
CA TYR A 314 11.31 -4.25 -11.15
C TYR A 314 11.46 -3.92 -9.64
N LEU A 315 12.68 -3.95 -9.11
CA LEU A 315 12.92 -3.62 -7.71
C LEU A 315 12.64 -2.14 -7.40
N ARG A 316 12.99 -1.21 -8.31
CA ARG A 316 12.63 0.22 -8.18
C ARG A 316 11.13 0.43 -8.13
N TRP A 317 10.41 -0.24 -9.04
CA TRP A 317 8.94 -0.19 -9.04
C TRP A 317 8.37 -0.62 -7.69
N HIS A 318 8.75 -1.79 -7.17
CA HIS A 318 8.23 -2.28 -5.90
C HIS A 318 8.62 -1.39 -4.71
N LEU A 319 9.80 -0.80 -4.71
CA LEU A 319 10.22 0.19 -3.72
C LEU A 319 9.33 1.44 -3.76
N VAL A 320 9.13 2.02 -4.95
CA VAL A 320 8.30 3.23 -5.11
C VAL A 320 6.85 2.94 -4.75
N HIS A 321 6.30 1.86 -5.27
CA HIS A 321 4.91 1.46 -5.03
C HIS A 321 4.61 1.24 -3.54
N ALA A 322 5.47 0.51 -2.84
CA ALA A 322 5.31 0.23 -1.40
C ALA A 322 5.33 1.50 -0.54
N ASN A 323 5.98 2.56 -0.99
CA ASN A 323 6.15 3.81 -0.24
C ASN A 323 5.30 4.98 -0.77
N ALA A 324 4.59 4.81 -1.88
CA ALA A 324 3.87 5.89 -2.58
C ALA A 324 2.93 6.69 -1.68
N PHE A 325 2.22 6.01 -0.77
CA PHE A 325 1.26 6.62 0.16
C PHE A 325 1.90 7.49 1.27
N MET A 326 3.23 7.43 1.42
CA MET A 326 4.01 8.22 2.39
C MET A 326 4.87 9.31 1.72
N LEU A 327 4.86 9.40 0.40
CA LEU A 327 5.61 10.38 -0.37
C LEU A 327 4.79 11.66 -0.62
N SER A 328 5.30 12.57 -1.47
CA SER A 328 4.61 13.81 -1.81
C SER A 328 3.26 13.57 -2.48
N LYS A 329 2.40 14.58 -2.44
CA LYS A 329 1.01 14.52 -2.93
C LYS A 329 0.91 13.96 -4.36
N ALA A 330 1.87 14.22 -5.23
CA ALA A 330 1.86 13.71 -6.60
C ALA A 330 1.88 12.16 -6.63
N PHE A 331 2.64 11.51 -5.75
CA PHE A 331 2.66 10.05 -5.62
C PHE A 331 1.35 9.52 -5.03
N VAL A 332 0.84 10.18 -3.99
CA VAL A 332 -0.43 9.80 -3.35
C VAL A 332 -1.59 9.90 -4.34
N ASP A 333 -1.68 11.02 -5.06
CA ASP A 333 -2.74 11.23 -6.05
C ASP A 333 -2.68 10.20 -7.19
N GLU A 334 -1.49 9.91 -7.72
CA GLU A 334 -1.33 8.91 -8.76
C GLU A 334 -1.67 7.49 -8.25
N ASN A 335 -1.25 7.15 -7.03
CA ASN A 335 -1.56 5.86 -6.41
C ASN A 335 -3.07 5.70 -6.14
N PHE A 336 -3.76 6.78 -5.83
CA PHE A 336 -5.22 6.78 -5.65
C PHE A 336 -5.99 6.74 -6.97
N HIS A 337 -5.41 7.32 -8.02
CA HIS A 337 -6.03 7.36 -9.34
C HIS A 337 -6.08 5.98 -10.02
N PHE A 338 -5.04 5.17 -9.83
CA PHE A 338 -4.96 3.79 -10.32
C PHE A 338 -5.79 2.85 -9.45
#